data_5db96ba67461d5460841cfb861ac8b86
#
_entry.id   5db96ba67461d5460841cfb861ac8b86
#
_cell.length_a   1.000
_cell.length_b   1.000
_cell.length_c   1.000
_cell.angle_alpha   90.00
_cell.angle_beta   90.00
_cell.angle_gamma   90.00
#
_symmetry.space_group_name_H-M   'P 1'
#
loop_
_entity.id
_entity.type
_entity.pdbx_description
1 polymer ?
#
loop_
_entity_poly.entity_id
_entity_poly.type
_entity_poly.pdbx_seq_one_letter_code
_entity_poly.pdbx_strand_id
1 'polypeptide(L)'
;MATYLHPAPRLRLRLALFASLVAFISIGHASWVSKLAFCGWMAFFLGSYRIARLHEGWFERQMVFMFIPLKRKRWQLARFIEIETSWKESLSIGWALVIGPVLWLWSHFFDWALPWMGGNYQLRLRHGKGRPVLVWQGNSDANFETNLEILKSNIGLPVRRV
;
A
#
# COMPACT_ATOMS: atom_id res chain seq x y z
N MET A 1 12.41 8.35 15.87
CA MET A 1 11.54 8.99 14.85
C MET A 1 10.81 7.91 14.09
N ALA A 2 9.50 8.03 13.77
CA ALA A 2 8.78 6.97 13.07
C ALA A 2 9.00 7.10 11.55
N THR A 3 9.46 6.03 10.91
CA THR A 3 9.59 5.97 9.45
C THR A 3 8.36 5.32 8.84
N TYR A 4 7.72 5.98 7.89
CA TYR A 4 6.55 5.48 7.19
C TYR A 4 6.99 4.72 5.93
N LEU A 5 6.47 3.51 5.77
CA LEU A 5 6.72 2.66 4.59
C LEU A 5 5.64 2.80 3.51
N HIS A 6 4.63 3.63 3.74
CA HIS A 6 3.51 3.85 2.81
C HIS A 6 3.22 5.35 2.65
N PRO A 7 2.61 5.75 1.52
CA PRO A 7 2.33 7.16 1.24
C PRO A 7 1.44 7.82 2.30
N ALA A 8 1.71 9.10 2.52
CA ALA A 8 1.13 9.90 3.58
C ALA A 8 -0.42 9.89 3.56
N PRO A 9 -1.07 9.56 4.68
CA PRO A 9 -2.54 9.45 4.76
C PRO A 9 -3.27 10.78 4.47
N ARG A 10 -2.63 11.91 4.78
CA ARG A 10 -3.21 13.25 4.55
C ARG A 10 -3.42 13.58 3.07
N LEU A 11 -2.53 13.12 2.20
CA LEU A 11 -2.66 13.34 0.75
C LEU A 11 -3.87 12.59 0.20
N ARG A 12 -4.08 11.34 0.63
CA ARG A 12 -5.22 10.52 0.21
C ARG A 12 -6.55 11.15 0.59
N LEU A 13 -6.65 11.66 1.82
CA LEU A 13 -7.86 12.36 2.27
C LEU A 13 -8.13 13.61 1.42
N ARG A 14 -7.12 14.44 1.17
CA ARG A 14 -7.26 15.64 0.34
C ARG A 14 -7.72 15.31 -1.08
N LEU A 15 -7.16 14.26 -1.68
CA LEU A 15 -7.51 13.83 -3.02
C LEU A 15 -8.93 13.23 -3.08
N ALA A 16 -9.33 12.47 -2.05
CA ALA A 16 -10.70 11.97 -1.96
C ALA A 16 -11.72 13.11 -1.86
N LEU A 17 -11.43 14.10 -1.01
CA LEU A 17 -12.29 15.28 -0.87
C LEU A 17 -12.33 16.10 -2.16
N PHE A 18 -11.18 16.33 -2.81
CA PHE A 18 -11.10 17.06 -4.06
C PHE A 18 -11.85 16.34 -5.19
N ALA A 19 -11.63 15.04 -5.38
CA ALA A 19 -12.31 14.23 -6.38
C ALA A 19 -13.83 14.20 -6.15
N SER A 20 -14.25 14.07 -4.87
CA SER A 20 -15.67 14.12 -4.51
C SER A 20 -16.30 15.48 -4.81
N LEU A 21 -15.58 16.57 -4.52
CA LEU A 21 -16.04 17.93 -4.81
C LEU A 21 -16.18 18.17 -6.30
N VAL A 22 -15.17 17.81 -7.09
CA VAL A 22 -15.19 17.93 -8.56
C VAL A 22 -16.35 17.14 -9.15
N ALA A 23 -16.53 15.89 -8.72
CA ALA A 23 -17.63 15.07 -9.18
C ALA A 23 -19.00 15.67 -8.79
N PHE A 24 -19.12 16.20 -7.58
CA PHE A 24 -20.34 16.83 -7.11
C PHE A 24 -20.75 18.05 -7.97
N ILE A 25 -19.76 18.83 -8.41
CA ILE A 25 -19.97 19.99 -9.27
C ILE A 25 -20.22 19.55 -10.72
N SER A 26 -19.42 18.64 -11.25
CA SER A 26 -19.46 18.25 -12.67
C SER A 26 -20.69 17.42 -13.04
N ILE A 27 -21.23 16.65 -12.08
CA ILE A 27 -22.42 15.81 -12.30
C ILE A 27 -23.69 16.57 -11.83
N GLY A 28 -23.86 17.82 -12.31
CA GLY A 28 -24.95 18.71 -11.88
C GLY A 28 -26.37 18.10 -11.99
N HIS A 29 -26.63 17.32 -13.02
CA HIS A 29 -27.94 16.71 -13.30
C HIS A 29 -28.12 15.28 -12.71
N ALA A 30 -27.10 14.68 -12.09
CA ALA A 30 -27.25 13.35 -11.49
C ALA A 30 -28.08 13.38 -10.21
N SER A 31 -28.76 12.27 -9.94
CA SER A 31 -29.51 12.10 -8.70
C SER A 31 -28.60 12.19 -7.47
N TRP A 32 -29.14 12.63 -6.34
CA TRP A 32 -28.43 12.65 -5.05
C TRP A 32 -27.87 11.28 -4.66
N VAL A 33 -28.58 10.21 -5.01
CA VAL A 33 -28.15 8.83 -4.76
C VAL A 33 -26.86 8.52 -5.51
N SER A 34 -26.78 8.91 -6.79
CA SER A 34 -25.55 8.71 -7.59
C SER A 34 -24.35 9.48 -7.03
N LYS A 35 -24.58 10.72 -6.56
CA LYS A 35 -23.55 11.56 -5.95
C LYS A 35 -23.03 10.93 -4.64
N LEU A 36 -23.93 10.46 -3.77
CA LEU A 36 -23.56 9.79 -2.53
C LEU A 36 -22.85 8.46 -2.78
N ALA A 37 -23.32 7.67 -3.77
CA ALA A 37 -22.66 6.42 -4.15
C ALA A 37 -21.23 6.67 -4.64
N PHE A 38 -21.00 7.72 -5.45
CA PHE A 38 -19.67 8.10 -5.90
C PHE A 38 -18.76 8.53 -4.73
N CYS A 39 -19.26 9.36 -3.82
CA CYS A 39 -18.50 9.75 -2.62
C CYS A 39 -18.15 8.54 -1.75
N GLY A 40 -19.09 7.61 -1.56
CA GLY A 40 -18.85 6.35 -0.85
C GLY A 40 -17.79 5.49 -1.54
N TRP A 41 -17.85 5.40 -2.87
CA TRP A 41 -16.85 4.69 -3.66
C TRP A 41 -15.45 5.32 -3.54
N MET A 42 -15.36 6.66 -3.63
CA MET A 42 -14.10 7.37 -3.41
C MET A 42 -13.56 7.18 -2.00
N ALA A 43 -14.41 7.24 -0.98
CA ALA A 43 -14.02 6.99 0.39
C ALA A 43 -13.52 5.56 0.59
N PHE A 44 -14.14 4.57 -0.06
CA PHE A 44 -13.70 3.19 -0.04
C PHE A 44 -12.32 3.03 -0.69
N PHE A 45 -12.13 3.51 -1.90
CA PHE A 45 -10.88 3.33 -2.63
C PHE A 45 -9.72 4.12 -2.04
N LEU A 46 -9.89 5.41 -1.80
CA LEU A 46 -8.82 6.26 -1.29
C LEU A 46 -8.66 6.16 0.23
N GLY A 47 -9.73 5.83 0.94
CA GLY A 47 -9.77 5.74 2.39
C GLY A 47 -9.38 4.36 2.95
N SER A 48 -9.25 3.34 2.10
CA SER A 48 -8.86 1.99 2.54
C SER A 48 -7.41 1.74 2.22
N TYR A 49 -6.54 1.75 3.24
CA TYR A 49 -5.10 1.57 3.06
C TYR A 49 -4.46 0.99 4.32
N ARG A 50 -3.19 0.58 4.20
CA ARG A 50 -2.40 0.11 5.33
C ARG A 50 -1.35 1.14 5.67
N ILE A 51 -1.17 1.37 6.96
CA ILE A 51 -0.08 2.16 7.50
C ILE A 51 0.90 1.18 8.12
N ALA A 52 2.15 1.22 7.66
CA ALA A 52 3.26 0.50 8.27
C ALA A 52 4.25 1.54 8.79
N ARG A 53 4.58 1.44 10.07
CA ARG A 53 5.51 2.34 10.75
C ARG A 53 6.60 1.54 11.39
N LEU A 54 7.81 1.99 11.18
CA LEU A 54 8.99 1.46 11.83
C LEU A 54 9.41 2.43 12.92
N HIS A 55 9.53 1.95 14.14
CA HIS A 55 10.06 2.66 15.30
C HIS A 55 11.28 1.93 15.82
N GLU A 56 12.07 2.58 16.64
CA GLU A 56 13.18 1.96 17.34
C GLU A 56 12.66 0.77 18.17
N GLY A 57 13.04 -0.44 17.76
CA GLY A 57 12.64 -1.70 18.42
C GLY A 57 11.24 -2.23 18.13
N TRP A 58 10.40 -1.52 17.39
CA TRP A 58 9.01 -1.91 17.12
C TRP A 58 8.60 -1.72 15.66
N PHE A 59 7.86 -2.70 15.15
CA PHE A 59 7.11 -2.57 13.91
C PHE A 59 5.61 -2.47 14.23
N GLU A 60 4.95 -1.45 13.70
CA GLU A 60 3.53 -1.23 13.85
C GLU A 60 2.83 -1.30 12.50
N ARG A 61 1.74 -2.06 12.42
CA ARG A 61 0.85 -2.09 11.26
C ARG A 61 -0.56 -1.76 11.68
N GLN A 62 -1.17 -0.83 10.97
CA GLN A 62 -2.55 -0.43 11.14
C GLN A 62 -3.26 -0.48 9.79
N MET A 63 -4.44 -1.08 9.74
CA MET A 63 -5.33 -0.99 8.60
C MET A 63 -6.28 0.19 8.83
N VAL A 64 -6.47 0.98 7.80
CA VAL A 64 -7.47 2.04 7.75
C VAL A 64 -8.50 1.61 6.72
N PHE A 65 -9.77 1.71 7.05
CA PHE A 65 -10.89 1.38 6.18
C PHE A 65 -11.82 2.58 6.09
N MET A 66 -12.04 3.11 4.89
CA MET A 66 -12.82 4.32 4.65
C MET A 66 -12.41 5.50 5.56
N PHE A 67 -11.10 5.72 5.71
CA PHE A 67 -10.47 6.68 6.64
C PHE A 67 -10.65 6.37 8.13
N ILE A 68 -11.36 5.31 8.50
CA ILE A 68 -11.54 4.89 9.90
C ILE A 68 -10.36 3.98 10.29
N PRO A 69 -9.57 4.36 11.29
CA PRO A 69 -8.44 3.55 11.74
C PRO A 69 -8.94 2.32 12.50
N LEU A 70 -8.55 1.14 12.01
CA LEU A 70 -8.84 -0.13 12.66
C LEU A 70 -7.76 -0.48 13.70
N LYS A 71 -7.93 -1.63 14.35
CA LYS A 71 -7.03 -2.13 15.40
C LYS A 71 -5.57 -2.14 14.94
N ARG A 72 -4.70 -1.55 15.74
CA ARG A 72 -3.24 -1.57 15.55
C ARG A 72 -2.66 -2.90 15.99
N LYS A 73 -1.72 -3.40 15.21
CA LYS A 73 -0.90 -4.56 15.59
C LYS A 73 0.54 -4.11 15.71
N ARG A 74 1.19 -4.50 16.83
CA ARG A 74 2.58 -4.16 17.12
C ARG A 74 3.39 -5.42 17.31
N TRP A 75 4.62 -5.42 16.84
CA TRP A 75 5.57 -6.50 16.98
C TRP A 75 6.92 -5.94 17.40
N GLN A 76 7.59 -6.62 18.30
CA GLN A 76 8.97 -6.31 18.65
C GLN A 76 9.90 -6.76 17.54
N LEU A 77 10.79 -5.87 17.06
CA LEU A 77 11.73 -6.17 15.98
C LEU A 77 12.70 -7.30 16.33
N ALA A 78 13.08 -7.42 17.60
CA ALA A 78 13.94 -8.51 18.09
C ALA A 78 13.38 -9.93 17.88
N ARG A 79 12.10 -10.07 17.58
CA ARG A 79 11.48 -11.38 17.29
C ARG A 79 11.63 -11.83 15.85
N PHE A 80 12.05 -10.95 14.96
CA PHE A 80 12.25 -11.28 13.57
C PHE A 80 13.70 -11.72 13.34
N ILE A 81 13.88 -12.65 12.41
CA ILE A 81 15.19 -13.25 12.11
C ILE A 81 15.70 -12.90 10.72
N GLU A 82 14.78 -12.61 9.80
CA GLU A 82 15.14 -12.31 8.41
C GLU A 82 14.06 -11.44 7.72
N ILE A 83 14.49 -10.75 6.67
CA ILE A 83 13.62 -10.02 5.74
C ILE A 83 13.42 -10.92 4.52
N GLU A 84 12.20 -11.38 4.29
CA GLU A 84 11.84 -12.12 3.07
C GLU A 84 11.41 -11.14 1.98
N THR A 85 12.03 -11.27 0.81
CA THR A 85 11.61 -10.56 -0.39
C THR A 85 11.03 -11.56 -1.36
N SER A 86 9.84 -11.29 -1.88
CA SER A 86 9.24 -12.09 -2.95
C SER A 86 8.86 -11.19 -4.11
N TRP A 87 9.15 -11.67 -5.30
CA TRP A 87 8.78 -11.05 -6.56
C TRP A 87 7.99 -12.06 -7.39
N LYS A 88 6.85 -11.64 -7.89
CA LYS A 88 6.08 -12.42 -8.83
C LYS A 88 6.17 -11.74 -10.19
N GLU A 89 6.71 -12.42 -11.17
CA GLU A 89 6.63 -11.96 -12.55
C GLU A 89 5.16 -11.83 -12.94
N SER A 90 4.71 -10.60 -13.17
CA SER A 90 3.39 -10.36 -13.69
C SER A 90 3.47 -10.14 -15.19
N LEU A 91 2.80 -10.98 -15.93
CA LEU A 91 2.47 -10.86 -17.35
C LEU A 91 3.64 -11.04 -18.34
N SER A 92 3.42 -11.97 -19.26
CA SER A 92 4.28 -12.16 -20.42
C SER A 92 4.35 -10.85 -21.25
N ILE A 93 5.55 -10.56 -21.76
CA ILE A 93 5.88 -9.37 -22.56
C ILE A 93 4.90 -9.13 -23.72
N GLY A 94 4.26 -10.17 -24.25
CA GLY A 94 3.29 -10.03 -25.33
C GLY A 94 2.00 -9.30 -24.94
N TRP A 95 1.51 -9.50 -23.75
CA TRP A 95 0.35 -8.76 -23.23
C TRP A 95 0.71 -7.32 -22.84
N ALA A 96 1.95 -7.09 -22.45
CA ALA A 96 2.43 -5.75 -22.10
C ALA A 96 2.45 -4.81 -23.31
N LEU A 97 2.70 -5.31 -24.52
CA LEU A 97 2.71 -4.49 -25.74
C LEU A 97 1.31 -4.06 -26.20
N VAL A 98 0.30 -4.91 -26.02
CA VAL A 98 -1.07 -4.64 -26.49
C VAL A 98 -1.87 -3.81 -25.48
N ILE A 99 -1.70 -4.09 -24.20
CA ILE A 99 -2.48 -3.45 -23.11
C ILE A 99 -1.56 -2.53 -22.27
N GLY A 100 -0.28 -2.45 -22.61
CA GLY A 100 0.78 -1.83 -21.82
C GLY A 100 0.49 -0.44 -21.28
N PRO A 101 0.08 0.55 -22.09
CA PRO A 101 -0.17 1.90 -21.58
C PRO A 101 -1.34 1.96 -20.58
N VAL A 102 -2.39 1.17 -20.83
CA VAL A 102 -3.56 1.13 -19.94
C VAL A 102 -3.22 0.38 -18.65
N LEU A 103 -2.51 -0.75 -18.75
CA LEU A 103 -2.08 -1.50 -17.58
C LEU A 103 -0.99 -0.77 -16.79
N TRP A 104 -0.14 0.02 -17.45
CA TRP A 104 0.86 0.83 -16.79
C TRP A 104 0.21 1.94 -15.94
N LEU A 105 -0.71 2.70 -16.52
CA LEU A 105 -1.53 3.69 -15.81
C LEU A 105 -2.33 3.03 -14.68
N TRP A 106 -2.92 1.88 -14.96
CA TRP A 106 -3.71 1.11 -14.01
C TRP A 106 -2.85 0.57 -12.86
N SER A 107 -1.67 0.01 -13.15
CA SER A 107 -0.76 -0.48 -12.12
C SER A 107 -0.26 0.62 -11.20
N HIS A 108 0.09 1.80 -11.75
CA HIS A 108 0.48 2.95 -10.95
C HIS A 108 -0.67 3.49 -10.10
N PHE A 109 -1.88 3.50 -10.65
CA PHE A 109 -3.07 3.86 -9.89
C PHE A 109 -3.34 2.85 -8.76
N PHE A 110 -3.22 1.55 -9.04
CA PHE A 110 -3.42 0.51 -8.03
C PHE A 110 -2.33 0.52 -6.96
N ASP A 111 -1.09 0.73 -7.30
CA ASP A 111 -0.01 0.87 -6.33
C ASP A 111 -0.27 2.01 -5.36
N TRP A 112 -0.77 3.10 -5.90
CA TRP A 112 -1.06 4.27 -5.10
C TRP A 112 -2.38 4.17 -4.35
N ALA A 113 -3.46 3.73 -5.01
CA ALA A 113 -4.81 3.71 -4.44
C ALA A 113 -5.08 2.45 -3.60
N LEU A 114 -4.60 1.29 -4.05
CA LEU A 114 -4.94 -0.02 -3.50
C LEU A 114 -3.70 -0.92 -3.31
N PRO A 115 -2.66 -0.48 -2.62
CA PRO A 115 -1.44 -1.27 -2.44
C PRO A 115 -1.67 -2.61 -1.72
N TRP A 116 -2.88 -2.83 -1.19
CA TRP A 116 -3.29 -4.04 -0.50
C TRP A 116 -3.97 -5.09 -1.41
N MET A 117 -4.40 -4.70 -2.63
CA MET A 117 -5.08 -5.61 -3.55
C MET A 117 -4.15 -6.47 -4.42
N GLY A 118 -2.89 -6.18 -4.42
CA GLY A 118 -1.91 -6.98 -5.15
C GLY A 118 -0.70 -6.14 -5.53
N GLY A 119 0.45 -6.70 -5.44
CA GLY A 119 1.71 -6.12 -5.88
C GLY A 119 2.67 -7.24 -6.16
N ASN A 120 3.49 -7.06 -7.19
CA ASN A 120 4.47 -8.04 -7.60
C ASN A 120 5.59 -8.17 -6.60
N TYR A 121 5.91 -7.06 -5.93
CA TYR A 121 6.96 -7.00 -4.91
C TYR A 121 6.34 -7.05 -3.51
N GLN A 122 6.91 -7.89 -2.67
CA GLN A 122 6.48 -8.00 -1.28
C GLN A 122 7.70 -8.01 -0.36
N LEU A 123 7.62 -7.24 0.72
CA LEU A 123 8.56 -7.27 1.84
C LEU A 123 7.85 -7.86 3.05
N ARG A 124 8.42 -8.93 3.61
CA ARG A 124 7.88 -9.62 4.77
C ARG A 124 8.96 -9.74 5.85
N LEU A 125 8.55 -9.67 7.10
CA LEU A 125 9.41 -9.98 8.24
C LEU A 125 9.06 -11.37 8.75
N ARG A 126 10.06 -12.26 8.86
CA ARG A 126 9.86 -13.63 9.29
C ARG A 126 10.23 -13.80 10.76
N HIS A 127 9.32 -14.45 11.49
CA HIS A 127 9.61 -15.00 12.81
C HIS A 127 10.28 -16.38 12.67
N GLY A 128 11.05 -16.81 13.67
CA GLY A 128 11.68 -18.14 13.66
C GLY A 128 10.70 -19.30 13.51
N LYS A 129 9.56 -19.21 14.19
CA LYS A 129 8.45 -20.18 14.07
C LYS A 129 7.16 -19.38 13.89
N GLY A 130 6.62 -19.30 12.67
CA GLY A 130 5.38 -18.60 12.45
C GLY A 130 5.21 -18.08 11.02
N ARG A 131 4.02 -17.51 10.73
CA ARG A 131 3.76 -16.93 9.42
C ARG A 131 4.48 -15.60 9.30
N PRO A 132 5.11 -15.33 8.14
CA PRO A 132 5.77 -14.06 7.91
C PRO A 132 4.76 -12.89 7.94
N VAL A 133 5.20 -11.76 8.48
CA VAL A 133 4.39 -10.55 8.57
C VAL A 133 4.66 -9.68 7.36
N LEU A 134 3.64 -9.44 6.53
CA LEU A 134 3.75 -8.53 5.39
C LEU A 134 3.94 -7.10 5.88
N VAL A 135 5.04 -6.49 5.50
CA VAL A 135 5.43 -5.12 5.84
C VAL A 135 5.02 -4.15 4.75
N TRP A 136 5.37 -4.49 3.52
CA TRP A 136 5.10 -3.66 2.34
C TRP A 136 4.76 -4.55 1.13
N GLN A 137 3.96 -4.00 0.23
CA GLN A 137 3.58 -4.63 -1.03
C GLN A 137 3.28 -3.55 -2.06
N GLY A 138 3.77 -3.71 -3.28
CA GLY A 138 3.57 -2.77 -4.37
C GLY A 138 4.12 -3.29 -5.69
N ASN A 139 3.96 -2.51 -6.78
CA ASN A 139 4.44 -2.87 -8.11
C ASN A 139 5.65 -2.03 -8.56
N SER A 140 5.99 -0.97 -7.83
CA SER A 140 7.11 -0.10 -8.16
C SER A 140 8.42 -0.66 -7.62
N ASP A 141 9.36 -0.92 -8.53
CA ASP A 141 10.72 -1.37 -8.20
C ASP A 141 11.48 -0.33 -7.35
N ALA A 142 11.40 0.93 -7.73
CA ALA A 142 12.04 2.02 -6.99
C ALA A 142 11.53 2.13 -5.54
N ASN A 143 10.22 1.98 -5.34
CA ASN A 143 9.63 1.97 -3.99
C ASN A 143 10.02 0.71 -3.21
N PHE A 144 10.14 -0.43 -3.89
CA PHE A 144 10.61 -1.67 -3.28
C PHE A 144 12.01 -1.54 -2.75
N GLU A 145 12.96 -1.09 -3.58
CA GLU A 145 14.36 -0.90 -3.17
C GLU A 145 14.49 0.13 -2.05
N THR A 146 13.80 1.27 -2.15
CA THR A 146 13.79 2.28 -1.09
C THR A 146 13.28 1.72 0.25
N ASN A 147 12.19 0.97 0.24
CA ASN A 147 11.65 0.39 1.47
C ASN A 147 12.52 -0.75 2.00
N LEU A 148 13.17 -1.51 1.12
CA LEU A 148 14.12 -2.54 1.50
C LEU A 148 15.35 -1.94 2.17
N GLU A 149 15.91 -0.85 1.65
CA GLU A 149 17.02 -0.12 2.26
C GLU A 149 16.67 0.46 3.63
N ILE A 150 15.47 1.05 3.74
CA ILE A 150 14.95 1.53 5.03
C ILE A 150 14.88 0.39 6.05
N LEU A 151 14.41 -0.78 5.66
CA LEU A 151 14.34 -1.95 6.55
C LEU A 151 15.73 -2.45 6.92
N LYS A 152 16.65 -2.58 5.96
CA LYS A 152 18.04 -3.01 6.21
C LYS A 152 18.75 -2.06 7.18
N SER A 153 18.66 -0.76 6.95
CA SER A 153 19.36 0.24 7.77
C SER A 153 18.84 0.31 9.20
N ASN A 154 17.54 0.09 9.40
CA ASN A 154 16.93 0.21 10.73
C ASN A 154 16.90 -1.10 11.53
N ILE A 155 16.94 -2.26 10.87
CA ILE A 155 16.76 -3.54 11.55
C ILE A 155 18.04 -4.39 11.52
N GLY A 156 18.88 -4.24 10.47
CA GLY A 156 20.12 -5.00 10.35
C GLY A 156 19.96 -6.51 10.13
N LEU A 157 18.77 -6.96 9.69
CA LEU A 157 18.49 -8.36 9.45
C LEU A 157 18.93 -8.83 8.06
N PRO A 158 19.32 -10.12 7.91
CA PRO A 158 19.65 -10.69 6.61
C PRO A 158 18.43 -10.70 5.69
N VAL A 159 18.68 -10.52 4.38
CA VAL A 159 17.64 -10.53 3.35
C VAL A 159 17.68 -11.87 2.63
N ARG A 160 16.53 -12.53 2.57
CA ARG A 160 16.31 -13.77 1.83
C ARG A 160 15.34 -13.52 0.69
N ARG A 161 15.73 -13.88 -0.52
CA ARG A 161 14.85 -13.91 -1.70
C ARG A 161 14.08 -15.25 -1.71
N VAL A 162 12.77 -15.19 -1.86
CA VAL A 162 11.87 -16.35 -1.88
C VAL A 162 11.08 -16.38 -3.18
#